data_b1e9e42713e5886ef41990f41d5443a1
#
_entry.id   b1e9e42713e5886ef41990f41d5443a1
#
_cell.length_a   1.000
_cell.length_b   1.000
_cell.length_c   1.000
_cell.angle_alpha   90.00
_cell.angle_beta   90.00
_cell.angle_gamma   90.00
#
_symmetry.space_group_name_H-M   'P 1'
#
loop_
_entity.id
_entity.type
_entity.pdbx_description
1 polymer ?
#
loop_
_entity_poly.entity_id
_entity_poly.type
_entity_poly.pdbx_seq_one_letter_code
_entity_poly.pdbx_strand_id
1 'polypeptide(L)'
;MGDPRYPSRIWRKPKRPLNYDFMMEDLNTLGTYGLKNKRELWKTRTELSRVRHQARSLLALRQEVREQKEPILMKSLVRIGLVKENATLDDVLNLSVNDLLARRLQTFVQKKFSFKTPYQARQAITHGHIMIEDRIIDIPSYIVSINEEQEIHLAPKSTLKNLLQAKPADAEPEPVAQESQS
;
A
#
# COMPACT_ATOMS: atom_id res chain seq x y z
N MET A 1 39.64 -8.67 3.84
CA MET A 1 38.54 -7.76 3.57
C MET A 1 37.90 -8.22 2.26
N GLY A 2 36.56 -8.43 2.24
CA GLY A 2 35.86 -8.79 1.00
C GLY A 2 35.48 -7.53 0.21
N ASP A 3 35.15 -7.70 -1.06
CA ASP A 3 34.70 -6.62 -1.92
C ASP A 3 33.43 -5.95 -1.37
N PRO A 4 33.23 -4.64 -1.61
CA PRO A 4 32.02 -3.94 -1.16
C PRO A 4 30.79 -4.57 -1.79
N ARG A 5 29.80 -4.90 -0.95
CA ARG A 5 28.51 -5.43 -1.42
C ARG A 5 27.63 -4.30 -1.93
N TYR A 6 27.40 -4.27 -3.22
CA TYR A 6 26.43 -3.37 -3.82
C TYR A 6 25.00 -3.83 -3.47
N PRO A 7 24.06 -2.89 -3.22
CA PRO A 7 22.68 -3.25 -2.93
C PRO A 7 22.07 -3.98 -4.13
N SER A 8 21.58 -5.20 -3.89
CA SER A 8 20.94 -5.99 -4.91
C SER A 8 19.54 -5.44 -5.22
N ARG A 9 19.03 -5.77 -6.42
CA ARG A 9 17.70 -5.39 -6.85
C ARG A 9 16.62 -5.96 -5.89
N ILE A 10 15.79 -5.07 -5.32
CA ILE A 10 14.74 -5.44 -4.36
C ILE A 10 13.50 -6.04 -5.06
N TRP A 11 13.35 -5.85 -6.36
CA TRP A 11 12.18 -6.29 -7.13
C TRP A 11 12.55 -7.30 -8.22
N ARG A 12 11.60 -8.21 -8.49
CA ARG A 12 11.71 -9.19 -9.58
C ARG A 12 10.79 -8.78 -10.73
N LYS A 13 11.33 -8.82 -11.95
CA LYS A 13 10.55 -8.63 -13.17
C LYS A 13 9.72 -9.90 -13.44
N PRO A 14 8.46 -9.78 -13.89
CA PRO A 14 7.67 -10.93 -14.34
C PRO A 14 8.36 -11.70 -15.46
N LYS A 15 8.15 -13.02 -15.53
CA LYS A 15 8.73 -13.87 -16.60
C LYS A 15 8.22 -13.47 -17.98
N ARG A 16 6.94 -13.08 -18.10
CA ARG A 16 6.29 -12.67 -19.35
C ARG A 16 5.71 -11.25 -19.21
N PRO A 17 6.53 -10.20 -19.27
CA PRO A 17 6.10 -8.83 -19.02
C PRO A 17 5.23 -8.24 -20.13
N LEU A 18 5.23 -8.85 -21.32
CA LEU A 18 4.48 -8.40 -22.51
C LEU A 18 3.18 -9.17 -22.72
N ASN A 19 2.77 -10.04 -21.80
CA ASN A 19 1.43 -10.64 -21.87
C ASN A 19 0.40 -9.53 -21.70
N TYR A 20 -0.55 -9.44 -22.64
CA TYR A 20 -1.54 -8.38 -22.73
C TYR A 20 -2.44 -8.33 -21.48
N ASP A 21 -3.02 -9.46 -21.07
CA ASP A 21 -3.93 -9.53 -19.92
C ASP A 21 -3.24 -9.04 -18.63
N PHE A 22 -2.02 -9.54 -18.40
CA PHE A 22 -1.21 -9.16 -17.27
C PHE A 22 -0.78 -7.69 -17.28
N MET A 23 -0.57 -7.16 -18.50
CA MET A 23 -0.25 -5.75 -18.69
C MET A 23 -1.44 -4.86 -18.39
N MET A 24 -2.65 -5.27 -18.77
CA MET A 24 -3.88 -4.52 -18.49
C MET A 24 -4.22 -4.53 -17.00
N GLU A 25 -4.08 -5.66 -16.31
CA GLU A 25 -4.19 -5.73 -14.84
C GLU A 25 -3.20 -4.80 -14.14
N ASP A 26 -1.94 -4.80 -14.59
CA ASP A 26 -0.91 -3.90 -14.07
C ASP A 26 -1.30 -2.43 -14.26
N LEU A 27 -1.82 -2.05 -15.44
CA LEU A 27 -2.25 -0.68 -15.72
C LEU A 27 -3.42 -0.25 -14.84
N ASN A 28 -4.41 -1.12 -14.67
CA ASN A 28 -5.54 -0.87 -13.78
C ASN A 28 -5.09 -0.65 -12.33
N THR A 29 -4.21 -1.51 -11.82
CA THR A 29 -3.67 -1.35 -10.45
C THR A 29 -2.80 -0.11 -10.31
N LEU A 30 -2.03 0.27 -11.34
CA LEU A 30 -1.25 1.51 -11.37
C LEU A 30 -2.17 2.74 -11.27
N GLY A 31 -3.25 2.76 -12.04
CA GLY A 31 -4.24 3.85 -12.01
C GLY A 31 -4.96 3.96 -10.68
N THR A 32 -5.48 2.85 -10.16
CA THR A 32 -6.25 2.79 -8.91
C THR A 32 -5.45 3.28 -7.70
N TYR A 33 -4.19 2.87 -7.58
CA TYR A 33 -3.32 3.24 -6.46
C TYR A 33 -2.36 4.40 -6.75
N GLY A 34 -2.44 5.01 -7.95
CA GLY A 34 -1.59 6.14 -8.34
C GLY A 34 -0.10 5.86 -8.28
N LEU A 35 0.30 4.67 -8.72
CA LEU A 35 1.70 4.30 -8.75
C LEU A 35 2.42 5.01 -9.90
N LYS A 36 3.66 5.50 -9.67
CA LYS A 36 4.42 6.22 -10.70
C LYS A 36 4.89 5.30 -11.84
N ASN A 37 5.23 4.05 -11.51
CA ASN A 37 5.75 3.10 -12.49
C ASN A 37 5.51 1.64 -12.06
N LYS A 38 5.64 0.71 -13.02
CA LYS A 38 5.50 -0.74 -12.79
C LYS A 38 6.52 -1.28 -11.78
N ARG A 39 7.65 -0.60 -11.55
CA ARG A 39 8.66 -1.05 -10.55
C ARG A 39 8.09 -0.99 -9.13
N GLU A 40 7.24 -0.01 -8.81
CA GLU A 40 6.58 0.06 -7.49
C GLU A 40 5.66 -1.15 -7.29
N LEU A 41 4.87 -1.51 -8.32
CA LEU A 41 4.02 -2.71 -8.30
C LEU A 41 4.85 -4.00 -8.18
N TRP A 42 5.96 -4.10 -8.90
CA TRP A 42 6.83 -5.28 -8.80
C TRP A 42 7.54 -5.40 -7.45
N LYS A 43 7.82 -4.28 -6.78
CA LYS A 43 8.31 -4.28 -5.39
C LYS A 43 7.28 -4.92 -4.46
N THR A 44 6.04 -4.46 -4.52
CA THR A 44 4.96 -4.99 -3.66
C THR A 44 4.66 -6.46 -3.97
N ARG A 45 4.66 -6.88 -5.24
CA ARG A 45 4.55 -8.30 -5.61
C ARG A 45 5.70 -9.14 -5.06
N THR A 46 6.91 -8.62 -5.09
CA THR A 46 8.09 -9.32 -4.57
C THR A 46 8.02 -9.46 -3.05
N GLU A 47 7.57 -8.39 -2.36
CA GLU A 47 7.35 -8.40 -0.91
C GLU A 47 6.29 -9.43 -0.51
N LEU A 48 5.14 -9.43 -1.19
CA LEU A 48 4.09 -10.43 -0.97
C LEU A 48 4.60 -11.86 -1.24
N SER A 49 5.37 -12.06 -2.30
CA SER A 49 5.98 -13.36 -2.60
C SER A 49 6.92 -13.81 -1.49
N ARG A 50 7.66 -12.89 -0.88
CA ARG A 50 8.55 -13.15 0.25
C ARG A 50 7.76 -13.55 1.50
N VAL A 51 6.69 -12.81 1.84
CA VAL A 51 5.82 -13.14 2.97
C VAL A 51 5.18 -14.52 2.79
N ARG A 52 4.59 -14.78 1.62
CA ARG A 52 4.01 -16.09 1.30
C ARG A 52 5.05 -17.22 1.33
N HIS A 53 6.28 -16.96 0.92
CA HIS A 53 7.36 -17.94 0.99
C HIS A 53 7.72 -18.27 2.45
N GLN A 54 7.77 -17.27 3.32
CA GLN A 54 7.97 -17.47 4.75
C GLN A 54 6.84 -18.30 5.36
N ALA A 55 5.58 -17.99 5.06
CA ALA A 55 4.42 -18.75 5.54
C ALA A 55 4.51 -20.23 5.10
N ARG A 56 4.77 -20.49 3.81
CA ARG A 56 4.94 -21.87 3.30
C ARG A 56 6.11 -22.60 3.96
N SER A 57 7.22 -21.91 4.21
CA SER A 57 8.35 -22.53 4.90
C SER A 57 8.02 -22.90 6.34
N LEU A 58 7.18 -22.10 7.03
CA LEU A 58 6.71 -22.41 8.38
C LEU A 58 5.77 -23.62 8.39
N LEU A 59 4.88 -23.74 7.41
CA LEU A 59 3.98 -24.89 7.27
C LEU A 59 4.73 -26.21 7.08
N ALA A 60 5.91 -26.18 6.46
CA ALA A 60 6.75 -27.35 6.24
C ALA A 60 7.60 -27.76 7.45
N LEU A 61 7.68 -26.92 8.50
CA LEU A 61 8.47 -27.21 9.70
C LEU A 61 7.71 -28.11 10.67
N ARG A 62 8.48 -28.77 11.56
CA ARG A 62 7.94 -29.51 12.70
C ARG A 62 7.16 -28.57 13.62
N GLN A 63 6.11 -29.08 14.26
CA GLN A 63 5.18 -28.29 15.07
C GLN A 63 5.88 -27.47 16.17
N GLU A 64 6.82 -28.06 16.90
CA GLU A 64 7.57 -27.40 17.96
C GLU A 64 8.29 -26.11 17.50
N VAL A 65 8.94 -26.18 16.33
CA VAL A 65 9.67 -25.04 15.73
C VAL A 65 8.70 -24.03 15.11
N ARG A 66 7.58 -24.52 14.59
CA ARG A 66 6.52 -23.69 14.03
C ARG A 66 5.90 -22.81 15.11
N GLU A 67 5.52 -23.37 16.25
CA GLU A 67 4.93 -22.67 17.40
C GLU A 67 5.82 -21.51 17.91
N GLN A 68 7.15 -21.65 17.77
CA GLN A 68 8.08 -20.58 18.15
C GLN A 68 8.20 -19.46 17.09
N LYS A 69 8.17 -19.82 15.80
CA LYS A 69 8.44 -18.88 14.70
C LYS A 69 7.19 -18.23 14.11
N GLU A 70 6.06 -18.93 14.12
CA GLU A 70 4.78 -18.44 13.60
C GLU A 70 4.34 -17.13 14.29
N PRO A 71 4.39 -16.99 15.62
CA PRO A 71 3.99 -15.76 16.29
C PRO A 71 4.83 -14.55 15.89
N ILE A 72 6.09 -14.73 15.54
CA ILE A 72 6.97 -13.64 15.11
C ILE A 72 6.51 -13.07 13.78
N LEU A 73 6.21 -13.96 12.81
CA LEU A 73 5.67 -13.56 11.51
C LEU A 73 4.30 -12.89 11.67
N MET A 74 3.40 -13.52 12.42
CA MET A 74 2.04 -13.03 12.64
C MET A 74 2.04 -11.66 13.32
N LYS A 75 2.81 -11.44 14.38
CA LYS A 75 2.94 -10.13 15.03
C LYS A 75 3.40 -9.04 14.08
N SER A 76 4.34 -9.34 13.18
CA SER A 76 4.81 -8.37 12.19
C SER A 76 3.71 -7.99 11.17
N LEU A 77 2.91 -8.96 10.71
CA LEU A 77 1.82 -8.75 9.77
C LEU A 77 0.61 -8.04 10.42
N VAL A 78 0.29 -8.39 11.66
CA VAL A 78 -0.74 -7.72 12.46
C VAL A 78 -0.35 -6.27 12.70
N ARG A 79 0.90 -5.97 13.07
CA ARG A 79 1.37 -4.59 13.26
C ARG A 79 1.17 -3.72 12.01
N ILE A 80 1.39 -4.28 10.83
CA ILE A 80 1.17 -3.59 9.54
C ILE A 80 -0.35 -3.51 9.23
N GLY A 81 -1.18 -4.35 9.86
CA GLY A 81 -2.62 -4.41 9.59
C GLY A 81 -2.99 -5.17 8.32
N LEU A 82 -2.16 -6.11 7.90
CA LEU A 82 -2.46 -6.99 6.77
C LEU A 82 -3.34 -8.15 7.17
N VAL A 83 -3.24 -8.58 8.42
CA VAL A 83 -3.91 -9.77 8.95
C VAL A 83 -4.49 -9.42 10.32
N LYS A 84 -5.60 -10.05 10.72
CA LYS A 84 -6.21 -9.91 12.05
C LYS A 84 -5.42 -10.71 13.08
N GLU A 85 -5.60 -10.40 14.37
CA GLU A 85 -4.88 -11.07 15.46
C GLU A 85 -5.13 -12.59 15.54
N ASN A 86 -6.34 -13.03 15.16
CA ASN A 86 -6.73 -14.45 15.19
C ASN A 86 -6.56 -15.16 13.84
N ALA A 87 -5.78 -14.60 12.92
CA ALA A 87 -5.61 -15.17 11.61
C ALA A 87 -4.62 -16.35 11.61
N THR A 88 -4.77 -17.22 10.62
CA THR A 88 -3.94 -18.40 10.40
C THR A 88 -2.89 -18.16 9.32
N LEU A 89 -1.92 -19.08 9.17
CA LEU A 89 -0.96 -19.02 8.07
C LEU A 89 -1.63 -19.13 6.69
N ASP A 90 -2.79 -19.78 6.61
CA ASP A 90 -3.55 -19.89 5.35
C ASP A 90 -4.11 -18.53 4.92
N ASP A 91 -4.53 -17.68 5.88
CA ASP A 91 -4.94 -16.31 5.59
C ASP A 91 -3.79 -15.48 5.02
N VAL A 92 -2.57 -15.71 5.51
CA VAL A 92 -1.36 -15.06 4.95
C VAL A 92 -1.11 -15.50 3.50
N LEU A 93 -1.40 -16.73 3.14
CA LEU A 93 -1.27 -17.22 1.75
C LEU A 93 -2.32 -16.59 0.83
N ASN A 94 -3.49 -16.24 1.35
CA ASN A 94 -4.59 -15.61 0.60
C ASN A 94 -4.43 -14.10 0.38
N LEU A 95 -3.47 -13.44 1.07
CA LEU A 95 -3.24 -12.01 0.90
C LEU A 95 -3.01 -11.64 -0.56
N SER A 96 -3.64 -10.58 -1.02
CA SER A 96 -3.49 -10.03 -2.37
C SER A 96 -2.47 -8.89 -2.43
N VAL A 97 -2.07 -8.50 -3.64
CA VAL A 97 -1.21 -7.32 -3.84
C VAL A 97 -1.94 -6.04 -3.43
N ASN A 98 -3.26 -6.02 -3.62
CA ASN A 98 -4.10 -4.88 -3.30
C ASN A 98 -4.11 -4.58 -1.80
N ASP A 99 -4.05 -5.60 -0.95
CA ASP A 99 -4.02 -5.45 0.51
C ASP A 99 -2.74 -4.70 0.95
N LEU A 100 -1.59 -5.07 0.36
CA LEU A 100 -0.33 -4.36 0.59
C LEU A 100 -0.36 -2.92 0.07
N LEU A 101 -0.93 -2.69 -1.12
CA LEU A 101 -1.06 -1.35 -1.68
C LEU A 101 -2.02 -0.48 -0.89
N ALA A 102 -3.05 -1.08 -0.30
CA ALA A 102 -3.99 -0.39 0.57
C ALA A 102 -3.31 0.15 1.86
N ARG A 103 -2.26 -0.51 2.35
CA ARG A 103 -1.50 -0.09 3.56
C ARG A 103 -0.44 0.98 3.30
N ARG A 104 -0.30 1.48 2.05
CA ARG A 104 0.63 2.57 1.73
C ARG A 104 0.10 3.92 2.21
N LEU A 105 0.99 4.78 2.69
CA LEU A 105 0.67 6.13 3.14
C LEU A 105 -0.11 6.92 2.09
N GLN A 106 0.25 6.80 0.81
CA GLN A 106 -0.47 7.45 -0.28
C GLN A 106 -1.95 7.09 -0.31
N THR A 107 -2.29 5.82 -0.12
CA THR A 107 -3.67 5.34 -0.12
C THR A 107 -4.43 5.80 1.12
N PHE A 108 -3.78 5.80 2.29
CA PHE A 108 -4.36 6.33 3.52
C PHE A 108 -4.65 7.82 3.44
N VAL A 109 -3.69 8.59 2.97
CA VAL A 109 -3.82 10.04 2.81
C VAL A 109 -4.93 10.37 1.82
N GLN A 110 -5.04 9.64 0.71
CA GLN A 110 -6.12 9.81 -0.25
C GLN A 110 -7.48 9.62 0.41
N LYS A 111 -7.67 8.54 1.16
CA LYS A 111 -8.93 8.22 1.83
C LYS A 111 -9.24 9.19 2.97
N LYS A 112 -8.27 9.43 3.87
CA LYS A 112 -8.47 10.25 5.08
C LYS A 112 -8.79 11.71 4.75
N PHE A 113 -8.15 12.28 3.74
CA PHE A 113 -8.34 13.67 3.35
C PHE A 113 -9.20 13.83 2.08
N SER A 114 -9.84 12.77 1.61
CA SER A 114 -10.76 12.78 0.46
C SER A 114 -10.20 13.47 -0.79
N PHE A 115 -8.94 13.19 -1.13
CA PHE A 115 -8.36 13.72 -2.36
C PHE A 115 -9.03 13.11 -3.59
N LYS A 116 -9.31 13.93 -4.62
CA LYS A 116 -9.95 13.47 -5.88
C LYS A 116 -9.16 12.36 -6.55
N THR A 117 -7.84 12.44 -6.53
CA THR A 117 -6.97 11.48 -7.20
C THR A 117 -5.83 11.02 -6.30
N PRO A 118 -5.36 9.77 -6.45
CA PRO A 118 -4.21 9.28 -5.68
C PRO A 118 -2.91 10.07 -5.99
N TYR A 119 -2.83 10.71 -7.15
CA TYR A 119 -1.69 11.56 -7.52
C TYR A 119 -1.64 12.85 -6.71
N GLN A 120 -2.79 13.45 -6.38
CA GLN A 120 -2.85 14.61 -5.48
C GLN A 120 -2.37 14.25 -4.07
N ALA A 121 -2.79 13.08 -3.54
CA ALA A 121 -2.28 12.58 -2.27
C ALA A 121 -0.76 12.37 -2.32
N ARG A 122 -0.24 11.81 -3.41
CA ARG A 122 1.20 11.66 -3.62
C ARG A 122 1.93 13.00 -3.61
N GLN A 123 1.39 14.00 -4.29
CA GLN A 123 1.96 15.35 -4.31
C GLN A 123 1.98 15.96 -2.92
N ALA A 124 0.89 15.85 -2.16
CA ALA A 124 0.82 16.33 -0.79
C ALA A 124 1.89 15.71 0.11
N ILE A 125 2.14 14.39 -0.03
CA ILE A 125 3.18 13.70 0.74
C ILE A 125 4.58 14.20 0.33
N THR A 126 4.89 14.20 -0.97
CA THR A 126 6.23 14.58 -1.45
C THR A 126 6.59 16.04 -1.20
N HIS A 127 5.59 16.91 -1.03
CA HIS A 127 5.78 18.30 -0.64
C HIS A 127 5.81 18.52 0.89
N GLY A 128 5.79 17.45 1.69
CA GLY A 128 5.91 17.54 3.15
C GLY A 128 4.68 18.12 3.85
N HIS A 129 3.49 17.98 3.26
CA HIS A 129 2.25 18.44 3.89
C HIS A 129 1.66 17.43 4.88
N ILE A 130 2.21 16.22 4.95
CA ILE A 130 1.72 15.13 5.80
C ILE A 130 2.72 14.86 6.91
N MET A 131 2.19 14.71 8.13
CA MET A 131 2.92 14.32 9.33
C MET A 131 2.31 13.04 9.90
N ILE A 132 3.16 12.21 10.49
CA ILE A 132 2.76 11.11 11.37
C ILE A 132 3.41 11.38 12.72
N GLU A 133 2.61 11.44 13.78
CA GLU A 133 3.06 11.98 15.07
C GLU A 133 3.65 13.39 14.85
N ASP A 134 4.91 13.59 15.21
CA ASP A 134 5.66 14.84 15.07
C ASP A 134 6.61 14.86 13.87
N ARG A 135 6.58 13.84 13.00
CA ARG A 135 7.51 13.70 11.86
C ARG A 135 6.84 13.98 10.54
N ILE A 136 7.47 14.81 9.72
CA ILE A 136 7.08 14.99 8.31
C ILE A 136 7.59 13.78 7.53
N ILE A 137 6.69 13.12 6.80
CA ILE A 137 7.03 11.99 5.93
C ILE A 137 6.78 12.38 4.48
N ASP A 138 7.84 12.34 3.68
CA ASP A 138 7.85 12.67 2.25
C ASP A 138 7.82 11.44 1.33
N ILE A 139 7.78 10.23 1.90
CA ILE A 139 7.86 8.96 1.19
C ILE A 139 6.46 8.38 0.95
N PRO A 140 5.89 8.43 -0.29
CA PRO A 140 4.55 7.92 -0.58
C PRO A 140 4.41 6.41 -0.44
N SER A 141 5.52 5.68 -0.54
CA SER A 141 5.56 4.22 -0.42
C SER A 141 5.68 3.71 1.01
N TYR A 142 5.69 4.60 2.01
CA TYR A 142 5.72 4.23 3.41
C TYR A 142 4.53 3.33 3.76
N ILE A 143 4.77 2.25 4.49
CA ILE A 143 3.73 1.32 4.95
C ILE A 143 3.32 1.75 6.35
N VAL A 144 2.08 2.14 6.49
CA VAL A 144 1.51 2.65 7.74
C VAL A 144 1.20 1.49 8.67
N SER A 145 1.67 1.55 9.91
CA SER A 145 1.28 0.62 10.96
C SER A 145 -0.12 0.97 11.50
N ILE A 146 -0.77 0.02 12.21
CA ILE A 146 -2.10 0.25 12.81
C ILE A 146 -2.06 1.43 13.78
N ASN A 147 -1.01 1.53 14.60
CA ASN A 147 -0.89 2.58 15.60
C ASN A 147 -0.78 3.97 14.96
N GLU A 148 0.03 4.08 13.90
CA GLU A 148 0.25 5.32 13.17
C GLU A 148 -0.95 5.81 12.35
N GLU A 149 -1.91 4.92 12.06
CA GLU A 149 -3.07 5.23 11.21
C GLU A 149 -3.90 6.39 11.75
N GLN A 150 -4.07 6.46 13.06
CA GLN A 150 -4.82 7.54 13.72
C GLN A 150 -4.02 8.85 13.79
N GLU A 151 -2.70 8.77 13.83
CA GLU A 151 -1.79 9.88 14.05
C GLU A 151 -1.33 10.58 12.75
N ILE A 152 -1.94 10.23 11.62
CA ILE A 152 -1.68 10.91 10.34
C ILE A 152 -2.40 12.26 10.34
N HIS A 153 -1.66 13.36 10.28
CA HIS A 153 -2.17 14.73 10.28
C HIS A 153 -1.59 15.56 9.14
N LEU A 154 -2.25 16.70 8.86
CA LEU A 154 -1.68 17.73 8.01
C LEU A 154 -0.65 18.57 8.79
N ALA A 155 0.49 18.83 8.18
CA ALA A 155 1.51 19.69 8.77
C ALA A 155 0.92 21.06 9.16
N PRO A 156 1.32 21.65 10.29
CA PRO A 156 0.75 22.91 10.77
C PRO A 156 0.97 24.08 9.78
N LYS A 157 2.08 24.06 9.05
CA LYS A 157 2.42 25.06 8.02
C LYS A 157 1.82 24.75 6.63
N SER A 158 0.96 23.74 6.52
CA SER A 158 0.42 23.30 5.23
C SER A 158 -0.67 24.26 4.73
N THR A 159 -0.50 24.76 3.51
CA THR A 159 -1.52 25.55 2.80
C THR A 159 -2.74 24.71 2.38
N LEU A 160 -2.60 23.38 2.36
CA LEU A 160 -3.68 22.45 2.01
C LEU A 160 -4.82 22.44 3.04
N LYS A 161 -4.60 22.87 4.29
CA LYS A 161 -5.67 23.00 5.29
C LYS A 161 -6.80 23.89 4.81
N ASN A 162 -6.46 25.05 4.26
CA ASN A 162 -7.43 26.02 3.76
C ASN A 162 -8.17 25.50 2.52
N LEU A 163 -7.46 24.77 1.64
CA LEU A 163 -8.04 24.20 0.42
C LEU A 163 -8.99 23.03 0.70
N LEU A 164 -8.72 22.23 1.72
CA LEU A 164 -9.58 21.10 2.12
C LEU A 164 -10.81 21.56 2.92
N GLN A 165 -10.68 22.63 3.72
CA GLN A 165 -11.80 23.24 4.46
C GLN A 165 -12.73 24.05 3.54
N ALA A 166 -12.20 24.62 2.46
CA ALA A 166 -12.98 25.38 1.47
C ALA A 166 -13.78 24.51 0.49
N LYS A 167 -13.70 23.17 0.61
CA LYS A 167 -14.45 22.27 -0.26
C LYS A 167 -15.81 21.97 0.38
N PRO A 168 -16.94 22.52 -0.14
CA PRO A 168 -18.26 22.17 0.37
C PRO A 168 -18.53 20.68 0.14
N ALA A 169 -19.24 20.05 1.06
CA ALA A 169 -19.62 18.64 1.06
C ALA A 169 -20.64 18.29 -0.04
N ASP A 170 -20.95 19.19 -0.95
CA ASP A 170 -22.01 19.06 -1.95
C ASP A 170 -21.43 19.01 -3.38
N ALA A 171 -21.14 17.83 -3.83
CA ALA A 171 -21.20 17.49 -5.25
C ALA A 171 -21.82 16.09 -5.34
N GLU A 172 -23.16 16.04 -5.23
CA GLU A 172 -23.93 14.91 -5.72
C GLU A 172 -23.54 14.66 -7.19
N PRO A 173 -23.37 13.41 -7.62
CA PRO A 173 -23.16 13.11 -9.02
C PRO A 173 -24.44 13.45 -9.78
N GLU A 174 -24.34 14.38 -10.75
CA GLU A 174 -25.45 14.66 -11.66
C GLU A 174 -25.93 13.36 -12.30
N PRO A 175 -27.25 13.11 -12.35
CA PRO A 175 -27.79 11.94 -13.00
C PRO A 175 -27.49 12.04 -14.50
N VAL A 176 -26.77 11.03 -15.00
CA VAL A 176 -26.54 10.84 -16.45
C VAL A 176 -27.91 10.74 -17.12
N ALA A 177 -28.25 11.76 -17.91
CA ALA A 177 -29.43 11.79 -18.72
C ALA A 177 -29.41 10.58 -19.67
N GLN A 178 -30.39 9.69 -19.51
CA GLN A 178 -30.67 8.62 -20.46
C GLN A 178 -31.22 9.28 -21.73
N GLU A 179 -30.42 9.34 -22.77
CA GLU A 179 -30.93 9.63 -24.13
C GLU A 179 -31.87 8.50 -24.52
N SER A 180 -33.13 8.84 -24.51
CA SER A 180 -34.21 8.03 -25.07
C SER A 180 -34.02 7.90 -26.59
N GLN A 181 -33.74 6.70 -27.06
CA GLN A 181 -33.83 6.32 -28.44
C GLN A 181 -35.30 6.40 -28.89
N SER A 182 -35.58 7.24 -29.84
CA SER A 182 -36.74 7.19 -30.73
C SER A 182 -36.28 6.76 -32.10
#